data_57507fbfe01aa507274378a4c9333f9c
#
_entry.id   57507fbfe01aa507274378a4c9333f9c
#
_cell.length_a   1.000
_cell.length_b   1.000
_cell.length_c   1.000
_cell.angle_alpha   90.00
_cell.angle_beta   90.00
_cell.angle_gamma   90.00
#
_symmetry.space_group_name_H-M   'P 1'
#
loop_
_entity.id
_entity.type
_entity.pdbx_description
1 polymer ?
#
loop_
_entity_poly.entity_id
_entity_poly.type
_entity_poly.pdbx_seq_one_letter_code
_entity_poly.pdbx_strand_id
1 'polypeptide(L)'
;LNTSDVTLPTQPETEPPHEHYTIPADAAAAPKPNQSLYGSVRSPADMEPVLEQAKWVLDGQKTYFQLNQQIYDDSIIRYYLDETILAVTWQEVHDDSVYTFSEIKVEDASQFRRHLAGGEYGSNIQYLTTEMAETVNAVVASAGDFYRFRDFGAVVYQGQAKRVEGTYAETCYIDFSGDMHFTRAGEVLTTQAVQQYVDENNINFSLAFGPILVDNYELQEHSWYGVGEINEGYARSALCQMDSLHYLV
;
A
#
# COMPACT_ATOMS: atom_id res chain seq x y z
N LEU A 1 -50.10 -45.35 14.73
CA LEU A 1 -48.65 -45.09 14.97
C LEU A 1 -48.19 -44.16 13.86
N ASN A 2 -48.13 -42.87 14.16
CA ASN A 2 -47.58 -41.84 13.28
C ASN A 2 -46.05 -41.85 13.42
N THR A 3 -45.37 -42.19 12.34
CA THR A 3 -43.93 -41.95 12.21
C THR A 3 -43.73 -40.52 11.74
N SER A 4 -43.30 -39.64 12.65
CA SER A 4 -42.87 -38.28 12.36
C SER A 4 -41.53 -38.34 11.60
N ASP A 5 -41.54 -37.85 10.36
CA ASP A 5 -40.31 -37.58 9.60
C ASP A 5 -39.50 -36.51 10.34
N VAL A 6 -38.40 -36.94 10.95
CA VAL A 6 -37.38 -36.02 11.47
C VAL A 6 -36.44 -35.64 10.32
N THR A 7 -36.67 -34.49 9.73
CA THR A 7 -35.71 -33.88 8.81
C THR A 7 -34.50 -33.44 9.62
N LEU A 8 -33.37 -34.09 9.39
CA LEU A 8 -32.07 -33.65 9.92
C LEU A 8 -31.73 -32.25 9.32
N PRO A 9 -31.19 -31.33 10.13
CA PRO A 9 -30.75 -30.04 9.60
C PRO A 9 -29.63 -30.30 8.58
N THR A 10 -29.81 -29.78 7.39
CA THR A 10 -28.77 -29.70 6.36
C THR A 10 -27.57 -28.97 6.95
N GLN A 11 -26.42 -29.62 6.91
CA GLN A 11 -25.15 -28.91 7.21
C GLN A 11 -25.06 -27.70 6.28
N PRO A 12 -24.59 -26.53 6.80
CA PRO A 12 -24.32 -25.41 5.92
C PRO A 12 -23.31 -25.87 4.85
N GLU A 13 -23.64 -25.62 3.58
CA GLU A 13 -22.70 -25.78 2.49
C GLU A 13 -21.46 -24.95 2.87
N THR A 14 -20.34 -25.63 3.10
CA THR A 14 -19.04 -24.96 3.19
C THR A 14 -18.78 -24.37 1.81
N GLU A 15 -18.72 -23.05 1.73
CA GLU A 15 -18.24 -22.38 0.53
C GLU A 15 -16.94 -23.03 0.08
N PRO A 16 -16.75 -23.25 -1.24
CA PRO A 16 -15.50 -23.80 -1.74
C PRO A 16 -14.35 -22.88 -1.27
N PRO A 17 -13.19 -23.45 -0.91
CA PRO A 17 -12.06 -22.64 -0.51
C PRO A 17 -11.76 -21.63 -1.61
N HIS A 18 -11.64 -20.35 -1.23
CA HIS A 18 -11.23 -19.27 -2.10
C HIS A 18 -9.88 -19.63 -2.75
N GLU A 19 -9.81 -19.62 -4.08
CA GLU A 19 -8.52 -19.83 -4.76
C GLU A 19 -7.67 -18.59 -4.57
N HIS A 20 -6.55 -18.74 -3.86
CA HIS A 20 -5.57 -17.68 -3.65
C HIS A 20 -5.05 -17.17 -4.99
N TYR A 21 -5.24 -15.88 -5.24
CA TYR A 21 -4.86 -15.25 -6.49
C TYR A 21 -3.57 -14.43 -6.33
N THR A 22 -2.56 -14.79 -7.11
CA THR A 22 -1.29 -14.07 -7.17
C THR A 22 -1.10 -13.41 -8.53
N ILE A 23 -0.76 -12.13 -8.56
CA ILE A 23 -0.41 -11.44 -9.79
C ILE A 23 1.03 -11.82 -10.18
N PRO A 24 1.27 -12.37 -11.37
CA PRO A 24 2.63 -12.70 -11.81
C PRO A 24 3.56 -11.49 -11.74
N ALA A 25 4.79 -11.68 -11.26
CA ALA A 25 5.74 -10.59 -11.06
C ALA A 25 6.10 -9.85 -12.38
N ASP A 26 6.07 -10.55 -13.51
CA ASP A 26 6.30 -10.01 -14.84
C ASP A 26 5.02 -9.48 -15.52
N ALA A 27 3.86 -9.57 -14.88
CA ALA A 27 2.62 -9.02 -15.43
C ALA A 27 2.73 -7.49 -15.55
N ALA A 28 2.49 -6.96 -16.74
CA ALA A 28 2.53 -5.53 -17.02
C ALA A 28 1.46 -4.75 -16.26
N ALA A 29 0.31 -5.37 -15.99
CA ALA A 29 -0.81 -4.80 -15.25
C ALA A 29 -1.49 -5.86 -14.38
N ALA A 30 -2.15 -5.40 -13.33
CA ALA A 30 -3.08 -6.22 -12.55
C ALA A 30 -4.35 -6.53 -13.37
N PRO A 31 -5.19 -7.49 -12.95
CA PRO A 31 -6.53 -7.64 -13.48
C PRO A 31 -7.31 -6.33 -13.36
N LYS A 32 -8.17 -6.09 -14.32
CA LYS A 32 -8.97 -4.86 -14.32
C LYS A 32 -9.98 -4.90 -13.17
N PRO A 33 -9.99 -3.88 -12.28
CA PRO A 33 -10.93 -3.87 -11.17
C PRO A 33 -12.37 -3.79 -11.68
N ASN A 34 -13.27 -4.46 -10.99
CA ASN A 34 -14.69 -4.41 -11.30
C ASN A 34 -15.28 -3.07 -10.86
N GLN A 35 -15.69 -2.26 -11.83
CA GLN A 35 -16.21 -0.92 -11.59
C GLN A 35 -17.48 -0.88 -10.72
N SER A 36 -18.25 -1.96 -10.67
CA SER A 36 -19.46 -2.04 -9.83
C SER A 36 -19.16 -2.23 -8.34
N LEU A 37 -17.91 -2.55 -7.98
CA LEU A 37 -17.48 -2.75 -6.60
C LEU A 37 -16.87 -1.49 -5.96
N TYR A 38 -16.76 -0.40 -6.72
CA TYR A 38 -16.49 0.92 -6.15
C TYR A 38 -17.76 1.49 -5.54
N GLY A 39 -17.62 2.05 -4.36
CA GLY A 39 -18.72 2.68 -3.66
C GLY A 39 -18.31 3.93 -2.91
N SER A 40 -19.30 4.64 -2.39
CA SER A 40 -19.09 5.77 -1.50
C SER A 40 -20.19 5.88 -0.47
N VAL A 41 -19.83 6.30 0.73
CA VAL A 41 -20.74 6.57 1.85
C VAL A 41 -20.42 7.94 2.45
N ARG A 42 -21.32 8.45 3.29
CA ARG A 42 -21.17 9.80 3.87
C ARG A 42 -20.88 9.79 5.36
N SER A 43 -21.00 8.65 6.01
CA SER A 43 -20.73 8.54 7.44
C SER A 43 -20.00 7.24 7.78
N PRO A 44 -19.29 7.20 8.92
CA PRO A 44 -18.71 5.96 9.44
C PRO A 44 -19.75 4.85 9.67
N ALA A 45 -20.95 5.19 10.11
CA ALA A 45 -22.03 4.22 10.33
C ALA A 45 -22.47 3.55 9.00
N ASP A 46 -22.47 4.29 7.90
CA ASP A 46 -22.79 3.74 6.59
C ASP A 46 -21.67 2.82 6.06
N MET A 47 -20.46 2.93 6.59
CA MET A 47 -19.33 2.07 6.23
C MET A 47 -19.36 0.72 6.95
N GLU A 48 -20.01 0.61 8.11
CA GLU A 48 -20.07 -0.65 8.89
C GLU A 48 -20.55 -1.85 8.07
N PRO A 49 -21.65 -1.77 7.28
CA PRO A 49 -22.09 -2.89 6.46
C PRO A 49 -21.08 -3.32 5.39
N VAL A 50 -20.29 -2.38 4.88
CA VAL A 50 -19.22 -2.68 3.91
C VAL A 50 -18.08 -3.43 4.60
N LEU A 51 -17.67 -2.99 5.79
CA LEU A 51 -16.64 -3.65 6.58
C LEU A 51 -17.09 -5.05 7.04
N GLU A 52 -18.39 -5.23 7.29
CA GLU A 52 -18.94 -6.56 7.59
C GLU A 52 -18.83 -7.53 6.41
N GLN A 53 -18.96 -7.05 5.18
CA GLN A 53 -18.76 -7.86 3.98
C GLN A 53 -17.29 -8.20 3.76
N ALA A 54 -16.38 -7.38 4.25
CA ALA A 54 -14.93 -7.56 4.15
C ALA A 54 -14.34 -8.47 5.24
N LYS A 55 -15.15 -9.20 6.00
CA LYS A 55 -14.69 -10.04 7.14
C LYS A 55 -13.53 -10.97 6.79
N TRP A 56 -13.55 -11.54 5.62
CA TRP A 56 -12.53 -12.45 5.13
C TRP A 56 -11.19 -11.73 4.86
N VAL A 57 -11.20 -10.49 4.36
CA VAL A 57 -10.00 -9.65 4.20
C VAL A 57 -9.49 -9.20 5.55
N LEU A 58 -10.41 -8.90 6.47
CA LEU A 58 -10.06 -8.34 7.77
C LEU A 58 -9.54 -9.39 8.75
N ASP A 59 -9.96 -10.65 8.62
CA ASP A 59 -9.55 -11.82 9.43
C ASP A 59 -9.17 -11.50 10.89
N GLY A 60 -10.10 -10.85 11.61
CA GLY A 60 -9.93 -10.41 13.00
C GLY A 60 -9.10 -9.14 13.20
N GLN A 61 -8.50 -8.58 12.16
CA GLN A 61 -7.78 -7.31 12.21
C GLN A 61 -8.77 -6.14 12.17
N LYS A 62 -8.44 -5.06 12.89
CA LYS A 62 -9.20 -3.82 12.84
C LYS A 62 -8.62 -2.91 11.76
N THR A 63 -9.51 -2.25 11.00
CA THR A 63 -9.09 -1.17 10.12
C THR A 63 -8.73 0.07 10.95
N TYR A 64 -7.83 0.90 10.43
CA TYR A 64 -7.54 2.21 11.01
C TYR A 64 -8.82 3.08 11.01
N PHE A 65 -9.60 2.97 9.96
CA PHE A 65 -10.91 3.59 9.85
C PHE A 65 -11.84 3.24 11.03
N GLN A 66 -11.91 1.96 11.43
CA GLN A 66 -12.68 1.54 12.61
C GLN A 66 -12.09 2.04 13.93
N LEU A 67 -10.77 2.20 14.01
CA LEU A 67 -10.08 2.65 15.21
C LEU A 67 -10.17 4.16 15.40
N ASN A 68 -10.18 4.92 14.32
CA ASN A 68 -10.17 6.38 14.32
C ASN A 68 -11.48 6.95 13.77
N GLN A 69 -12.60 6.75 14.42
CA GLN A 69 -13.93 7.20 13.98
C GLN A 69 -14.09 8.73 13.85
N GLN A 70 -13.02 9.50 13.86
CA GLN A 70 -13.00 10.96 13.71
C GLN A 70 -12.91 11.38 12.26
N ILE A 71 -13.80 10.90 11.43
CA ILE A 71 -13.87 11.34 10.05
C ILE A 71 -14.56 12.68 9.98
N TYR A 72 -14.00 13.50 9.12
CA TYR A 72 -14.47 14.81 8.80
C TYR A 72 -15.93 14.79 8.29
N ASP A 73 -16.82 15.57 8.89
CA ASP A 73 -18.28 15.54 8.68
C ASP A 73 -18.74 15.73 7.22
N ASP A 74 -17.95 16.41 6.38
CA ASP A 74 -18.30 16.71 4.99
C ASP A 74 -17.56 15.84 3.96
N SER A 75 -16.66 14.95 4.39
CA SER A 75 -15.91 14.12 3.46
C SER A 75 -16.72 12.91 2.99
N ILE A 76 -16.57 12.61 1.71
CA ILE A 76 -17.09 11.38 1.13
C ILE A 76 -16.08 10.28 1.39
N ILE A 77 -16.50 9.22 2.07
CA ILE A 77 -15.72 8.01 2.23
C ILE A 77 -15.89 7.19 0.96
N ARG A 78 -14.81 6.90 0.26
CA ARG A 78 -14.79 6.07 -0.94
C ARG A 78 -14.21 4.72 -0.60
N TYR A 79 -14.70 3.67 -1.24
CA TYR A 79 -14.15 2.34 -1.04
C TYR A 79 -14.17 1.52 -2.32
N TYR A 80 -13.32 0.52 -2.34
CA TYR A 80 -13.35 -0.62 -3.24
C TYR A 80 -13.28 -1.90 -2.41
N LEU A 81 -14.14 -2.86 -2.71
CA LEU A 81 -14.15 -4.14 -2.04
C LEU A 81 -14.42 -5.26 -3.05
N ASP A 82 -13.44 -6.15 -3.21
CA ASP A 82 -13.62 -7.43 -3.89
C ASP A 82 -13.13 -8.58 -3.00
N GLU A 83 -12.94 -9.75 -3.57
CA GLU A 83 -12.50 -10.94 -2.85
C GLU A 83 -11.04 -10.88 -2.41
N THR A 84 -10.24 -9.93 -2.88
CA THR A 84 -8.79 -9.84 -2.64
C THR A 84 -8.31 -8.50 -2.11
N ILE A 85 -9.14 -7.45 -2.20
CA ILE A 85 -8.77 -6.09 -1.82
C ILE A 85 -9.92 -5.42 -1.05
N LEU A 86 -9.57 -4.80 0.08
CA LEU A 86 -10.35 -3.73 0.68
C LEU A 86 -9.52 -2.45 0.63
N ALA A 87 -10.03 -1.41 -0.01
CA ALA A 87 -9.45 -0.08 0.02
C ALA A 87 -10.50 0.93 0.49
N VAL A 88 -10.17 1.75 1.48
CA VAL A 88 -11.04 2.81 2.02
C VAL A 88 -10.29 4.12 1.99
N THR A 89 -10.87 5.15 1.39
CA THR A 89 -10.27 6.49 1.29
C THR A 89 -11.19 7.53 1.90
N TRP A 90 -10.63 8.35 2.80
CA TRP A 90 -11.33 9.47 3.44
C TRP A 90 -10.41 10.67 3.62
N GLN A 91 -10.98 11.78 4.09
CA GLN A 91 -10.21 12.99 4.38
C GLN A 91 -10.46 13.45 5.82
N GLU A 92 -9.44 14.03 6.41
CA GLU A 92 -9.47 14.72 7.69
C GLU A 92 -8.86 16.11 7.52
N VAL A 93 -9.31 17.06 8.31
CA VAL A 93 -8.74 18.42 8.35
C VAL A 93 -8.19 18.68 9.76
N HIS A 94 -6.90 18.99 9.81
CA HIS A 94 -6.22 19.38 11.04
C HIS A 94 -5.39 20.64 10.76
N ASP A 95 -5.55 21.68 11.54
CA ASP A 95 -4.77 22.91 11.48
C ASP A 95 -4.55 23.46 10.07
N ASP A 96 -5.59 23.79 9.34
CA ASP A 96 -5.57 24.32 7.96
C ASP A 96 -4.98 23.36 6.89
N SER A 97 -4.69 22.12 7.26
CA SER A 97 -4.19 21.09 6.36
C SER A 97 -5.22 20.01 6.12
N VAL A 98 -5.34 19.57 4.85
CA VAL A 98 -6.18 18.44 4.45
C VAL A 98 -5.31 17.19 4.36
N TYR A 99 -5.67 16.17 5.09
CA TYR A 99 -5.05 14.85 5.04
C TYR A 99 -5.99 13.91 4.29
N THR A 100 -5.48 13.27 3.26
CA THR A 100 -6.20 12.21 2.56
C THR A 100 -5.57 10.88 2.95
N PHE A 101 -6.35 10.02 3.56
CA PHE A 101 -5.94 8.68 3.95
C PHE A 101 -6.52 7.67 2.98
N SER A 102 -5.71 6.69 2.63
CA SER A 102 -6.15 5.49 1.93
C SER A 102 -5.64 4.28 2.70
N GLU A 103 -6.55 3.56 3.35
CA GLU A 103 -6.24 2.30 4.01
C GLU A 103 -6.50 1.16 3.05
N ILE A 104 -5.52 0.28 2.90
CA ILE A 104 -5.54 -0.78 1.90
C ILE A 104 -5.17 -2.09 2.58
N LYS A 105 -6.03 -3.08 2.45
CA LYS A 105 -5.73 -4.47 2.80
C LYS A 105 -5.79 -5.32 1.53
N VAL A 106 -4.78 -6.13 1.35
CA VAL A 106 -4.68 -7.05 0.21
C VAL A 106 -4.51 -8.48 0.68
N GLU A 107 -4.93 -9.42 -0.13
CA GLU A 107 -4.79 -10.85 0.15
C GLU A 107 -3.37 -11.34 -0.09
N ASP A 108 -2.70 -10.76 -1.11
CA ASP A 108 -1.40 -11.21 -1.57
C ASP A 108 -0.45 -10.03 -1.82
N ALA A 109 0.82 -10.21 -1.47
CA ALA A 109 1.86 -9.20 -1.63
C ALA A 109 2.08 -8.77 -3.09
N SER A 110 1.74 -9.60 -4.06
CA SER A 110 1.82 -9.27 -5.49
C SER A 110 0.89 -8.13 -5.90
N GLN A 111 -0.10 -7.80 -5.06
CA GLN A 111 -1.01 -6.68 -5.26
C GLN A 111 -0.41 -5.34 -4.83
N PHE A 112 0.66 -5.35 -4.03
CA PHE A 112 1.42 -4.16 -3.65
C PHE A 112 2.63 -3.99 -4.59
N ARG A 113 2.54 -3.07 -5.54
CA ARG A 113 3.49 -2.97 -6.64
C ARG A 113 4.03 -1.56 -6.82
N ARG A 114 5.30 -1.47 -7.20
CA ARG A 114 5.87 -0.27 -7.78
C ARG A 114 5.71 -0.33 -9.30
N HIS A 115 5.26 0.78 -9.88
CA HIS A 115 5.26 0.96 -11.33
C HIS A 115 6.17 2.12 -11.72
N LEU A 116 6.94 1.93 -12.77
CA LEU A 116 7.81 2.96 -13.35
C LEU A 116 7.16 3.52 -14.61
N ALA A 117 7.28 4.83 -14.83
CA ALA A 117 6.77 5.45 -16.05
C ALA A 117 7.40 4.80 -17.30
N GLY A 118 6.55 4.35 -18.23
CA GLY A 118 6.98 3.59 -19.39
C GLY A 118 7.31 2.11 -19.13
N GLY A 119 7.05 1.61 -17.90
CA GLY A 119 7.24 0.20 -17.53
C GLY A 119 8.69 -0.20 -17.26
N GLU A 120 9.66 0.68 -17.40
CA GLU A 120 11.07 0.37 -17.25
C GLU A 120 11.87 1.47 -16.56
N TYR A 121 12.98 1.07 -15.92
CA TYR A 121 13.92 2.01 -15.31
C TYR A 121 14.65 2.84 -16.38
N GLY A 122 14.74 4.15 -16.12
CA GLY A 122 15.45 5.08 -17.02
C GLY A 122 14.63 5.61 -18.20
N SER A 123 13.34 5.23 -18.28
CA SER A 123 12.40 5.82 -19.26
C SER A 123 12.35 7.34 -19.14
N ASN A 124 12.32 8.04 -20.28
CA ASN A 124 12.14 9.49 -20.35
C ASN A 124 10.67 9.95 -20.30
N ILE A 125 9.76 9.03 -20.09
CA ILE A 125 8.33 9.30 -20.08
C ILE A 125 7.93 9.84 -18.71
N GLN A 126 7.04 10.82 -18.71
CA GLN A 126 6.38 11.35 -17.49
C GLN A 126 4.89 11.19 -17.64
N TYR A 127 4.27 10.69 -16.59
CA TYR A 127 2.83 10.52 -16.50
C TYR A 127 2.31 11.12 -15.19
N LEU A 128 1.06 11.51 -15.18
CA LEU A 128 0.36 11.74 -13.93
C LEU A 128 0.14 10.40 -13.21
N THR A 129 0.07 10.44 -11.88
CA THR A 129 -0.20 9.23 -11.08
C THR A 129 -1.49 8.53 -11.52
N THR A 130 -2.51 9.31 -11.90
CA THR A 130 -3.78 8.77 -12.43
C THR A 130 -3.63 8.04 -13.75
N GLU A 131 -2.82 8.58 -14.68
CA GLU A 131 -2.54 7.93 -15.96
C GLU A 131 -1.75 6.63 -15.75
N MET A 132 -0.79 6.63 -14.83
CA MET A 132 -0.05 5.41 -14.47
C MET A 132 -0.97 4.37 -13.83
N ALA A 133 -1.87 4.79 -12.93
CA ALA A 133 -2.83 3.90 -12.29
C ALA A 133 -3.73 3.19 -13.31
N GLU A 134 -4.21 3.94 -14.32
CA GLU A 134 -5.02 3.38 -15.40
C GLU A 134 -4.27 2.35 -16.23
N THR A 135 -2.98 2.60 -16.54
CA THR A 135 -2.18 1.66 -17.35
C THR A 135 -1.92 0.33 -16.66
N VAL A 136 -1.89 0.31 -15.34
CA VAL A 136 -1.63 -0.90 -14.53
C VAL A 136 -2.86 -1.45 -13.82
N ASN A 137 -4.03 -0.86 -14.05
CA ASN A 137 -5.29 -1.24 -13.41
C ASN A 137 -5.24 -1.15 -11.88
N ALA A 138 -4.58 -0.13 -11.33
CA ALA A 138 -4.50 0.06 -9.90
C ALA A 138 -5.84 0.48 -9.29
N VAL A 139 -6.18 -0.08 -8.13
CA VAL A 139 -7.33 0.34 -7.32
C VAL A 139 -7.00 1.64 -6.58
N VAL A 140 -5.80 1.71 -6.01
CA VAL A 140 -5.23 2.90 -5.36
C VAL A 140 -3.83 3.12 -5.90
N ALA A 141 -3.44 4.37 -6.08
CA ALA A 141 -2.07 4.73 -6.47
C ALA A 141 -1.63 5.99 -5.74
N SER A 142 -0.38 6.00 -5.32
CA SER A 142 0.28 7.15 -4.71
C SER A 142 1.60 7.45 -5.40
N ALA A 143 2.06 8.70 -5.27
CA ALA A 143 3.40 9.06 -5.72
C ALA A 143 4.45 8.30 -4.90
N GLY A 144 5.44 7.77 -5.59
CA GLY A 144 6.62 7.16 -4.96
C GLY A 144 7.74 8.17 -4.72
N ASP A 145 8.97 7.72 -4.96
CA ASP A 145 10.16 8.56 -4.88
C ASP A 145 10.44 9.32 -6.19
N PHE A 146 11.32 10.32 -6.13
CA PHE A 146 11.76 11.12 -7.26
C PHE A 146 13.04 10.58 -7.91
N TYR A 147 13.18 9.27 -8.03
CA TYR A 147 14.42 8.61 -8.46
C TYR A 147 15.02 9.18 -9.75
N ARG A 148 14.20 9.76 -10.61
CA ARG A 148 14.65 10.33 -11.87
C ARG A 148 15.19 11.76 -11.74
N PHE A 149 14.63 12.54 -10.80
CA PHE A 149 14.97 13.95 -10.62
C PHE A 149 16.04 14.18 -9.54
N ARG A 150 16.40 13.13 -8.84
CA ARG A 150 17.35 13.16 -7.73
C ARG A 150 18.33 12.00 -7.86
N ASP A 151 19.61 12.32 -7.86
CA ASP A 151 20.70 11.34 -7.96
C ASP A 151 21.09 10.84 -6.57
N PHE A 152 20.12 10.30 -5.83
CA PHE A 152 20.38 9.74 -4.50
C PHE A 152 19.50 8.52 -4.20
N GLY A 153 19.99 7.69 -3.28
CA GLY A 153 19.29 6.54 -2.76
C GLY A 153 19.37 5.31 -3.65
N ALA A 154 18.91 4.20 -3.09
CA ALA A 154 18.87 2.93 -3.79
C ALA A 154 17.56 2.80 -4.57
N VAL A 155 17.66 2.53 -5.85
CA VAL A 155 16.52 2.17 -6.71
C VAL A 155 16.59 0.68 -6.98
N VAL A 156 15.67 -0.05 -6.34
CA VAL A 156 15.45 -1.48 -6.57
C VAL A 156 14.11 -1.65 -7.29
N TYR A 157 14.09 -2.49 -8.30
CA TYR A 157 12.91 -2.81 -9.07
C TYR A 157 12.92 -4.28 -9.47
N GLN A 158 11.88 -5.01 -9.10
CA GLN A 158 11.74 -6.46 -9.34
C GLN A 158 12.97 -7.27 -8.90
N GLY A 159 13.40 -7.07 -7.66
CA GLY A 159 14.53 -7.80 -7.08
C GLY A 159 15.92 -7.39 -7.59
N GLN A 160 16.02 -6.30 -8.35
CA GLN A 160 17.29 -5.88 -8.93
C GLN A 160 17.64 -4.45 -8.55
N ALA A 161 18.84 -4.24 -8.03
CA ALA A 161 19.41 -2.92 -7.84
C ALA A 161 19.70 -2.26 -9.20
N LYS A 162 18.98 -1.18 -9.51
CA LYS A 162 19.14 -0.43 -10.77
C LYS A 162 20.08 0.75 -10.62
N ARG A 163 20.13 1.36 -9.45
CA ARG A 163 21.01 2.47 -9.12
C ARG A 163 21.25 2.51 -7.61
N VAL A 164 22.47 2.85 -7.26
CA VAL A 164 22.86 3.19 -5.90
C VAL A 164 23.75 4.42 -5.94
N GLU A 165 23.18 5.56 -5.69
CA GLU A 165 23.89 6.84 -5.65
C GLU A 165 23.42 7.62 -4.43
N GLY A 166 24.35 8.35 -3.81
CA GLY A 166 24.05 9.21 -2.68
C GLY A 166 23.58 8.42 -1.45
N THR A 167 24.29 8.58 -0.39
CA THR A 167 24.12 7.77 0.83
C THR A 167 23.33 8.49 1.92
N TYR A 168 22.83 9.67 1.63
CA TYR A 168 22.14 10.53 2.60
C TYR A 168 20.62 10.38 2.59
N ALA A 169 20.07 9.52 1.74
CA ALA A 169 18.65 9.22 1.75
C ALA A 169 18.38 7.94 2.55
N GLU A 170 17.41 8.02 3.45
CA GLU A 170 16.83 6.83 4.04
C GLU A 170 16.01 6.09 2.98
N THR A 171 16.04 4.79 3.02
CA THR A 171 15.40 3.96 2.00
C THR A 171 14.46 2.96 2.64
N CYS A 172 13.22 2.93 2.16
CA CYS A 172 12.25 1.89 2.43
C CYS A 172 12.38 0.83 1.34
N TYR A 173 12.54 -0.43 1.73
CA TYR A 173 12.52 -1.60 0.87
C TYR A 173 11.28 -2.41 1.17
N ILE A 174 10.62 -2.89 0.14
CA ILE A 174 9.47 -3.78 0.24
C ILE A 174 9.89 -5.14 -0.31
N ASP A 175 9.76 -6.18 0.48
CA ASP A 175 10.09 -7.53 0.08
C ASP A 175 8.96 -8.20 -0.71
N PHE A 176 9.19 -9.42 -1.21
CA PHE A 176 8.17 -10.18 -1.95
C PHE A 176 7.02 -10.71 -1.07
N SER A 177 7.12 -10.57 0.25
CA SER A 177 6.01 -10.84 1.20
C SER A 177 5.16 -9.59 1.47
N GLY A 178 5.60 -8.42 0.97
CA GLY A 178 4.94 -7.13 1.18
C GLY A 178 5.39 -6.40 2.43
N ASP A 179 6.38 -6.93 3.17
CA ASP A 179 6.87 -6.32 4.39
C ASP A 179 7.89 -5.22 4.11
N MET A 180 7.87 -4.19 4.95
CA MET A 180 8.75 -3.02 4.86
C MET A 180 10.02 -3.22 5.69
N HIS A 181 11.14 -2.94 5.05
CA HIS A 181 12.46 -2.89 5.66
C HIS A 181 13.07 -1.50 5.44
N PHE A 182 13.88 -1.04 6.36
CA PHE A 182 14.48 0.30 6.26
C PHE A 182 15.99 0.25 6.39
N THR A 183 16.66 1.12 5.64
CA THR A 183 18.05 1.48 5.89
C THR A 183 18.15 2.96 6.19
N ARG A 184 18.98 3.31 7.16
CA ARG A 184 19.29 4.69 7.49
C ARG A 184 20.26 5.29 6.47
N ALA A 185 20.28 6.61 6.39
CA ALA A 185 21.25 7.30 5.57
C ALA A 185 22.69 6.85 5.91
N GLY A 186 23.45 6.43 4.91
CA GLY A 186 24.83 5.98 5.08
C GLY A 186 25.05 4.51 5.42
N GLU A 187 24.00 3.70 5.63
CA GLU A 187 24.17 2.28 5.99
C GLU A 187 24.55 1.40 4.82
N VAL A 188 24.01 1.65 3.63
CA VAL A 188 24.28 0.82 2.43
C VAL A 188 24.80 1.71 1.30
N LEU A 189 26.07 1.61 0.98
CA LEU A 189 26.80 2.62 0.22
C LEU A 189 27.28 2.20 -1.18
N THR A 190 27.17 0.94 -1.54
CA THR A 190 27.65 0.44 -2.85
C THR A 190 26.59 -0.37 -3.55
N THR A 191 26.64 -0.42 -4.90
CA THR A 191 25.73 -1.25 -5.70
C THR A 191 25.79 -2.73 -5.31
N GLN A 192 27.00 -3.22 -5.01
CA GLN A 192 27.17 -4.61 -4.57
C GLN A 192 26.51 -4.84 -3.19
N ALA A 193 26.66 -3.93 -2.24
CA ALA A 193 26.06 -4.05 -0.91
C ALA A 193 24.53 -3.95 -0.99
N VAL A 194 23.97 -3.11 -1.86
CA VAL A 194 22.52 -3.04 -2.08
C VAL A 194 22.01 -4.34 -2.71
N GLN A 195 22.70 -4.89 -3.73
CA GLN A 195 22.26 -6.15 -4.32
C GLN A 195 22.35 -7.30 -3.32
N GLN A 196 23.41 -7.35 -2.51
CA GLN A 196 23.49 -8.33 -1.44
C GLN A 196 22.35 -8.19 -0.44
N TYR A 197 22.03 -6.96 0.00
CA TYR A 197 20.89 -6.69 0.88
C TYR A 197 19.56 -7.13 0.24
N VAL A 198 19.37 -6.84 -1.05
CA VAL A 198 18.19 -7.27 -1.83
C VAL A 198 18.05 -8.79 -1.83
N ASP A 199 19.13 -9.50 -2.09
CA ASP A 199 19.13 -10.98 -2.16
C ASP A 199 18.89 -11.61 -0.78
N GLU A 200 19.53 -11.08 0.27
CA GLU A 200 19.42 -11.59 1.64
C GLU A 200 18.04 -11.36 2.25
N ASN A 201 17.36 -10.27 1.89
CA ASN A 201 16.05 -9.89 2.43
C ASN A 201 14.91 -10.10 1.43
N ASN A 202 15.16 -10.76 0.30
CA ASN A 202 14.14 -11.04 -0.72
C ASN A 202 13.39 -9.80 -1.19
N ILE A 203 14.09 -8.67 -1.37
CA ILE A 203 13.49 -7.37 -1.69
C ILE A 203 12.94 -7.34 -3.10
N ASN A 204 11.71 -6.88 -3.26
CA ASN A 204 11.04 -6.67 -4.52
C ASN A 204 11.37 -5.28 -5.10
N PHE A 205 11.13 -4.22 -4.32
CA PHE A 205 11.41 -2.85 -4.76
C PHE A 205 11.75 -1.94 -3.59
N SER A 206 12.25 -0.73 -3.90
CA SER A 206 12.57 0.29 -2.91
C SER A 206 11.92 1.62 -3.22
N LEU A 207 11.82 2.46 -2.18
CA LEU A 207 11.46 3.87 -2.22
C LEU A 207 12.51 4.65 -1.42
N ALA A 208 13.31 5.48 -2.10
CA ALA A 208 14.42 6.21 -1.50
C ALA A 208 14.10 7.70 -1.41
N PHE A 209 13.56 8.14 -0.30
CA PHE A 209 13.29 9.54 -0.03
C PHE A 209 13.37 9.84 1.47
N GLY A 210 12.58 9.16 2.30
CA GLY A 210 12.49 9.40 3.73
C GLY A 210 11.86 10.75 4.09
N PRO A 211 11.98 11.20 5.33
CA PRO A 211 12.54 10.45 6.45
C PRO A 211 11.67 9.30 6.92
N ILE A 212 12.26 8.36 7.66
CA ILE A 212 11.50 7.34 8.38
C ILE A 212 10.81 8.02 9.55
N LEU A 213 9.48 8.09 9.51
CA LEU A 213 8.68 8.80 10.52
C LEU A 213 8.37 7.92 11.73
N VAL A 214 8.14 6.64 11.50
CA VAL A 214 7.85 5.64 12.53
C VAL A 214 8.66 4.39 12.23
N ASP A 215 9.28 3.80 13.24
CA ASP A 215 10.03 2.56 13.15
C ASP A 215 9.69 1.70 14.37
N ASN A 216 9.20 0.48 14.14
CA ASN A 216 8.72 -0.43 15.19
C ASN A 216 7.73 0.23 16.17
N TYR A 217 6.76 0.98 15.66
CA TYR A 217 5.74 1.74 16.41
C TYR A 217 6.29 2.90 17.26
N GLU A 218 7.56 3.26 17.10
CA GLU A 218 8.18 4.39 17.76
C GLU A 218 8.36 5.57 16.81
N LEU A 219 7.85 6.74 17.22
CA LEU A 219 8.01 7.98 16.48
C LEU A 219 9.49 8.36 16.39
N GLN A 220 9.96 8.67 15.18
CA GLN A 220 11.33 9.10 14.93
C GLN A 220 11.42 10.62 14.91
N GLU A 221 12.33 11.19 15.66
CA GLU A 221 12.57 12.64 15.69
C GLU A 221 13.60 13.04 14.63
N HIS A 222 13.25 14.00 13.80
CA HIS A 222 14.15 14.59 12.80
C HIS A 222 14.27 16.08 13.02
N SER A 223 15.39 16.52 13.57
CA SER A 223 15.73 17.96 13.66
C SER A 223 16.20 18.52 12.32
N TRP A 224 16.76 17.69 11.48
CA TRP A 224 17.19 17.99 10.13
C TRP A 224 17.21 16.73 9.27
N TYR A 225 16.87 16.88 7.99
CA TYR A 225 16.96 15.81 7.01
C TYR A 225 17.48 16.37 5.68
N GLY A 226 18.52 15.73 5.11
CA GLY A 226 19.24 16.24 3.93
C GLY A 226 18.54 16.07 2.60
N VAL A 227 17.38 15.39 2.59
CA VAL A 227 16.61 15.09 1.39
C VAL A 227 15.27 15.79 1.45
N GLY A 228 14.96 16.53 0.40
CA GLY A 228 13.73 17.31 0.33
C GLY A 228 13.70 18.47 1.31
N GLU A 229 12.69 19.27 1.22
CA GLU A 229 12.50 20.45 2.06
C GLU A 229 11.49 20.09 3.16
N ILE A 230 11.90 19.29 4.15
CA ILE A 230 10.99 18.80 5.21
C ILE A 230 10.42 19.92 6.07
N ASN A 231 11.09 21.07 6.11
CA ASN A 231 10.65 22.23 6.89
C ASN A 231 9.73 23.19 6.11
N GLU A 232 9.51 22.93 4.84
CA GLU A 232 8.66 23.75 3.98
C GLU A 232 7.27 23.14 3.82
N GLY A 233 6.27 23.99 3.62
CA GLY A 233 4.87 23.57 3.42
C GLY A 233 4.62 23.08 1.99
N TYR A 234 4.74 21.80 1.75
CA TYR A 234 4.43 21.15 0.47
C TYR A 234 3.41 20.02 0.64
N ALA A 235 2.69 19.69 -0.44
CA ALA A 235 1.95 18.44 -0.50
C ALA A 235 2.93 17.25 -0.39
N ARG A 236 2.59 16.27 0.44
CA ARG A 236 3.44 15.11 0.72
C ARG A 236 2.61 13.84 0.68
N SER A 237 3.28 12.74 0.35
CA SER A 237 2.75 11.39 0.52
C SER A 237 3.57 10.66 1.56
N ALA A 238 2.91 9.91 2.42
CA ALA A 238 3.54 8.99 3.34
C ALA A 238 3.03 7.58 3.05
N LEU A 239 3.84 6.56 3.31
CA LEU A 239 3.46 5.16 3.18
C LEU A 239 3.78 4.47 4.50
N CYS A 240 2.80 3.78 5.06
CA CYS A 240 2.91 3.05 6.32
C CYS A 240 2.47 1.60 6.12
N GLN A 241 3.13 0.68 6.80
CA GLN A 241 2.64 -0.67 7.03
C GLN A 241 2.03 -0.73 8.42
N MET A 242 0.76 -1.09 8.50
CA MET A 242 0.02 -1.20 9.76
C MET A 242 0.13 -2.61 10.36
N ASP A 243 0.15 -3.60 9.49
CA ASP A 243 0.27 -5.02 9.78
C ASP A 243 0.63 -5.76 8.48
N SER A 244 0.77 -7.09 8.50
CA SER A 244 1.00 -7.88 7.29
C SER A 244 -0.07 -7.59 6.24
N LEU A 245 0.35 -7.26 5.01
CA LEU A 245 -0.51 -6.95 3.87
C LEU A 245 -1.57 -5.87 4.15
N HIS A 246 -1.25 -4.96 5.07
CA HIS A 246 -2.13 -3.89 5.52
C HIS A 246 -1.36 -2.57 5.55
N TYR A 247 -1.76 -1.63 4.71
CA TYR A 247 -1.05 -0.38 4.46
C TYR A 247 -1.95 0.84 4.64
N LEU A 248 -1.32 1.97 4.95
CA LEU A 248 -1.94 3.29 4.99
C LEU A 248 -1.08 4.25 4.16
N VAL A 249 -1.73 5.01 3.29
CA VAL A 249 -1.13 6.06 2.45
C VAL A 249 -1.76 7.39 2.75
#